data_090a0bdde152d862536a25d40c69b80a
#
_entry.id   090a0bdde152d862536a25d40c69b80a
#
_cell.length_a   1.000
_cell.length_b   1.000
_cell.length_c   1.000
_cell.angle_alpha   90.00
_cell.angle_beta   90.00
_cell.angle_gamma   90.00
#
_symmetry.space_group_name_H-M   'P 1'
#
loop_
_entity.id
_entity.type
_entity.pdbx_description
1 polymer ?
#
loop_
_entity_poly.entity_id
_entity_poly.type
_entity_poly.pdbx_seq_one_letter_code
_entity_poly.pdbx_strand_id
1 'polypeptide(L)'
;MEHFWPKVSAVGVRVQESELNLGDRIAFEFPVEFEEQHVESLQVDREPVEQVEIGQLAGIETHLTKDQVKKGVRVFLVRPST
;
A
#
# COMPACT_ATOMS: atom_id res chain seq x y z
N MET A 1 -5.71 0.17 4.90
CA MET A 1 -5.85 1.23 3.87
C MET A 1 -6.71 2.34 4.41
N GLU A 2 -6.19 3.57 4.41
CA GLU A 2 -6.93 4.71 4.96
C GLU A 2 -7.52 5.62 3.89
N HIS A 3 -6.97 5.60 2.69
CA HIS A 3 -7.36 6.55 1.68
C HIS A 3 -7.17 5.97 0.27
N PHE A 4 -7.93 6.52 -0.68
CA PHE A 4 -7.78 6.18 -2.09
C PHE A 4 -7.90 7.46 -2.92
N TRP A 5 -6.95 7.66 -3.81
CA TRP A 5 -6.94 8.80 -4.72
C TRP A 5 -7.15 8.32 -6.16
N PRO A 6 -8.41 8.30 -6.64
CA PRO A 6 -8.71 7.72 -7.96
C PRO A 6 -8.04 8.42 -9.13
N LYS A 7 -7.81 9.72 -9.03
CA LYS A 7 -7.19 10.50 -10.12
C LYS A 7 -5.75 10.09 -10.42
N VAL A 8 -5.05 9.58 -9.43
CA VAL A 8 -3.65 9.18 -9.57
C VAL A 8 -3.47 7.68 -9.34
N SER A 9 -4.55 6.96 -9.18
CA SER A 9 -4.54 5.51 -8.95
C SER A 9 -3.62 5.12 -7.80
N ALA A 10 -3.80 5.77 -6.65
CA ALA A 10 -2.98 5.53 -5.48
C ALA A 10 -3.82 5.27 -4.24
N VAL A 11 -3.28 4.49 -3.31
CA VAL A 11 -3.88 4.21 -2.01
C VAL A 11 -2.99 4.75 -0.90
N GLY A 12 -3.61 5.15 0.21
CA GLY A 12 -2.90 5.57 1.40
C GLY A 12 -2.94 4.48 2.45
N VAL A 13 -1.77 4.02 2.86
CA VAL A 13 -1.61 2.93 3.82
C VAL A 13 -0.80 3.43 5.02
N ARG A 14 -1.37 3.28 6.22
CA ARG A 14 -0.65 3.60 7.46
C ARG A 14 0.32 2.47 7.78
N VAL A 15 1.60 2.78 7.86
CA VAL A 15 2.63 1.80 8.20
C VAL A 15 2.59 1.56 9.72
N GLN A 16 2.37 0.32 10.14
CA GLN A 16 2.14 0.01 11.56
C GLN A 16 3.14 -0.95 12.20
N GLU A 17 3.53 -2.00 11.52
CA GLU A 17 4.33 -3.06 12.15
C GLU A 17 5.81 -3.03 11.80
N SER A 18 6.12 -2.67 10.57
CA SER A 18 7.51 -2.55 10.11
C SER A 18 7.56 -1.53 9.00
N GLU A 19 8.73 -0.99 8.77
CA GLU A 19 8.94 -0.02 7.69
C GLU A 19 8.62 -0.63 6.33
N LEU A 20 8.17 0.22 5.41
CA LEU A 20 7.85 -0.17 4.04
C LEU A 20 8.90 0.42 3.11
N ASN A 21 9.46 -0.41 2.24
CA ASN A 21 10.50 -0.01 1.30
C ASN A 21 10.03 -0.14 -0.14
N LEU A 22 10.55 0.73 -0.99
CA LEU A 22 10.33 0.62 -2.42
C LEU A 22 10.82 -0.76 -2.90
N GLY A 23 10.02 -1.45 -3.69
CA GLY A 23 10.32 -2.81 -4.15
C GLY A 23 9.73 -3.92 -3.30
N ASP A 24 9.22 -3.60 -2.12
CA ASP A 24 8.55 -4.59 -1.28
C ASP A 24 7.29 -5.09 -1.95
N ARG A 25 6.87 -6.29 -1.56
CA ARG A 25 5.60 -6.86 -1.99
C ARG A 25 4.56 -6.68 -0.88
N ILE A 26 3.37 -6.25 -1.25
CA ILE A 26 2.25 -6.10 -0.32
C ILE A 26 1.05 -6.89 -0.82
N ALA A 27 0.17 -7.26 0.10
CA ALA A 27 -1.06 -7.95 -0.19
C ALA A 27 -2.23 -7.19 0.40
N PHE A 28 -3.27 -6.99 -0.40
CA PHE A 28 -4.54 -6.42 0.05
C PHE A 28 -5.49 -7.56 0.39
N GLU A 29 -6.08 -7.52 1.58
CA GLU A 29 -7.03 -8.53 2.02
C GLU A 29 -8.45 -8.13 1.60
N PHE A 30 -8.99 -8.85 0.62
CA PHE A 30 -10.38 -8.72 0.21
C PHE A 30 -11.21 -9.86 0.79
N PRO A 31 -12.56 -9.75 0.81
CA PRO A 31 -13.41 -10.76 1.43
C PRO A 31 -13.23 -12.19 0.93
N VAL A 32 -12.87 -12.38 -0.33
CA VAL A 32 -12.75 -13.71 -0.94
C VAL A 32 -11.34 -14.06 -1.39
N GLU A 33 -10.45 -13.08 -1.47
CA GLU A 33 -9.09 -13.32 -1.96
C GLU A 33 -8.12 -12.23 -1.54
N PHE A 34 -6.83 -12.49 -1.72
CA PHE A 34 -5.78 -11.49 -1.56
C PHE A 34 -5.33 -11.03 -2.94
N GLU A 35 -5.04 -9.75 -3.05
CA GLU A 35 -4.43 -9.19 -4.25
C GLU A 35 -3.03 -8.70 -3.88
N GLU A 36 -2.01 -9.26 -4.52
CA GLU A 36 -0.62 -8.88 -4.24
C GLU A 36 -0.08 -7.95 -5.30
N GLN A 37 0.78 -7.03 -4.90
CA GLN A 37 1.53 -6.18 -5.82
C GLN A 37 2.88 -5.79 -5.24
N HIS A 38 3.80 -5.40 -6.11
CA HIS A 38 5.04 -4.78 -5.69
C HIS A 38 4.84 -3.28 -5.50
N VAL A 39 5.56 -2.71 -4.55
CA VAL A 39 5.56 -1.27 -4.32
C VAL A 39 6.51 -0.63 -5.31
N GLU A 40 5.99 -0.18 -6.44
CA GLU A 40 6.77 0.44 -7.50
C GLU A 40 6.89 1.96 -7.34
N SER A 41 6.00 2.56 -6.56
CA SER A 41 5.99 3.98 -6.30
C SER A 41 5.61 4.21 -4.84
N LEU A 42 6.37 5.03 -4.15
CA LEU A 42 6.17 5.27 -2.72
C LEU A 42 6.32 6.75 -2.43
N GLN A 43 5.34 7.32 -1.74
CA GLN A 43 5.32 8.74 -1.41
C GLN A 43 4.90 8.97 0.03
N VAL A 44 5.42 10.05 0.62
CA VAL A 44 4.96 10.59 1.90
C VAL A 44 4.74 12.08 1.69
N ASP A 45 3.55 12.57 2.02
CA ASP A 45 3.18 13.97 1.82
C ASP A 45 3.43 14.45 0.37
N ARG A 46 3.10 13.58 -0.60
CA ARG A 46 3.23 13.82 -2.05
C ARG A 46 4.67 13.90 -2.54
N GLU A 47 5.64 13.54 -1.70
CA GLU A 47 7.03 13.50 -2.11
C GLU A 47 7.49 12.05 -2.28
N PRO A 48 8.17 11.72 -3.39
CA PRO A 48 8.69 10.38 -3.60
C PRO A 48 9.74 10.05 -2.56
N VAL A 49 9.63 8.84 -2.00
CA VAL A 49 10.58 8.33 -1.02
C VAL A 49 10.90 6.89 -1.33
N GLU A 50 12.01 6.38 -0.78
CA GLU A 50 12.38 4.97 -0.94
C GLU A 50 11.94 4.13 0.25
N GLN A 51 11.58 4.77 1.36
CA GLN A 51 11.21 4.11 2.60
C GLN A 51 10.18 4.92 3.36
N VAL A 52 9.23 4.24 3.96
CA VAL A 52 8.23 4.86 4.85
C VAL A 52 8.35 4.23 6.22
N GLU A 53 8.47 5.07 7.24
CA GLU A 53 8.62 4.62 8.62
C GLU A 53 7.27 4.33 9.27
N ILE A 54 7.32 3.57 10.37
CA ILE A 54 6.14 3.26 11.16
C ILE A 54 5.46 4.56 11.62
N GLY A 55 4.16 4.61 11.47
CA GLY A 55 3.35 5.78 11.83
C GLY A 55 3.08 6.74 10.70
N GLN A 56 3.82 6.64 9.60
CA GLN A 56 3.61 7.49 8.44
C GLN A 56 2.57 6.91 7.50
N LEU A 57 1.89 7.78 6.74
CA LEU A 57 0.95 7.38 5.70
C LEU A 57 1.70 7.25 4.38
N ALA A 58 1.76 6.05 3.85
CA ALA A 58 2.41 5.77 2.58
C ALA A 58 1.41 5.90 1.44
N GLY A 59 1.77 6.69 0.42
CA GLY A 59 1.04 6.73 -0.84
C GLY A 59 1.64 5.71 -1.79
N ILE A 60 0.83 4.76 -2.23
CA ILE A 60 1.28 3.65 -3.09
C ILE A 60 0.45 3.62 -4.35
N GLU A 61 1.11 3.67 -5.50
CA GLU A 61 0.44 3.53 -6.78
C GLU A 61 -0.08 2.09 -6.92
N THR A 62 -1.31 1.95 -7.40
CA THR A 62 -1.97 0.66 -7.54
C THR A 62 -2.82 0.62 -8.80
N HIS A 63 -3.04 -0.59 -9.32
CA HIS A 63 -3.95 -0.83 -10.43
C HIS A 63 -5.35 -1.23 -9.95
N LEU A 64 -5.59 -1.22 -8.64
CA LEU A 64 -6.91 -1.56 -8.11
C LEU A 64 -7.97 -0.55 -8.56
N THR A 65 -9.18 -1.05 -8.79
CA THR A 65 -10.31 -0.21 -9.20
C THR A 65 -11.01 0.38 -7.98
N LYS A 66 -11.77 1.43 -8.22
CA LYS A 66 -12.59 2.08 -7.19
C LYS A 66 -13.50 1.09 -6.46
N ASP A 67 -14.01 0.08 -7.18
CA ASP A 67 -14.90 -0.91 -6.60
C ASP A 67 -14.18 -1.87 -5.66
N GLN A 68 -12.89 -2.09 -5.85
CA GLN A 68 -12.07 -2.96 -5.02
C GLN A 68 -11.56 -2.24 -3.77
N VAL A 69 -11.38 -0.93 -3.85
CA VAL A 69 -10.75 -0.16 -2.78
C VAL A 69 -11.81 0.37 -1.82
N LYS A 70 -11.74 -0.08 -0.58
CA LYS A 70 -12.63 0.38 0.50
C LYS A 70 -11.82 0.66 1.74
N LYS A 71 -12.25 1.65 2.52
CA LYS A 71 -11.64 1.92 3.81
C LYS A 71 -11.75 0.67 4.68
N GLY A 72 -10.69 0.37 5.41
CA GLY A 72 -10.65 -0.79 6.27
C GLY A 72 -10.09 -2.05 5.64
N VAL A 73 -9.82 -2.04 4.33
CA VAL A 73 -9.10 -3.15 3.70
C VAL A 73 -7.73 -3.25 4.34
N ARG A 74 -7.38 -4.44 4.82
CA ARG A 74 -6.07 -4.66 5.43
C ARG A 74 -5.01 -4.83 4.37
N VAL A 75 -3.82 -4.30 4.66
CA VAL A 75 -2.67 -4.41 3.78
C VAL A 75 -1.54 -5.06 4.56
N PHE A 76 -1.00 -6.13 4.03
CA PHE A 76 0.07 -6.89 4.67
C PHE A 76 1.35 -6.81 3.87
N LEU A 77 2.47 -6.71 4.56
CA LEU A 77 3.79 -6.81 3.95
C LEU A 77 4.09 -8.29 3.74
N VAL A 78 4.35 -8.68 2.50
CA VAL A 78 4.68 -10.05 2.14
C VAL A 78 6.19 -10.14 2.02
N ARG A 79 6.81 -10.97 2.84
CA ARG A 79 8.26 -11.18 2.81
C ARG A 79 8.57 -12.54 2.19
N PRO A 80 9.64 -12.62 1.39
CA PRO A 80 10.03 -13.90 0.83
C PRO A 80 10.44 -14.86 1.95
N SER A 81 10.07 -16.12 1.79
CA SER A 81 10.54 -17.19 2.68
C SER A 81 12.00 -17.46 2.39
N THR A 82 12.82 -17.47 3.40
CA THR A 82 14.24 -17.82 3.25
C THR A 82 14.58 -19.02 4.09
#